data_a6ff320ffb627708b58ef92ac4a6ec06
#
_entry.id   a6ff320ffb627708b58ef92ac4a6ec06
#
_cell.length_a   1.000
_cell.length_b   1.000
_cell.length_c   1.000
_cell.angle_alpha   90.00
_cell.angle_beta   90.00
_cell.angle_gamma   90.00
#
_symmetry.space_group_name_H-M   'P 1'
#
loop_
_entity.id
_entity.type
_entity.pdbx_description
1 polymer ?
#
loop_
_entity_poly.entity_id
_entity_poly.type
_entity_poly.pdbx_seq_one_letter_code
_entity_poly.pdbx_strand_id
1 'polypeptide(L)'
;RDTAIWESENGVTAQWTAMGEGSVDLVKYFDLYQKLCPKTAVNIETISGFNRELRINDDSYWKAWPKGKPNGYEDFLKLAKKGKPRKAWAPPKGVNKDKADQDYQKNEIADSIDYCRNKLGLGLK
;
A
#
# COMPACT_ATOMS: atom_id res chain seq x y z
N ARG A 1 0.25 6.44 -2.01
CA ARG A 1 0.92 5.19 -1.58
C ARG A 1 0.25 3.96 -2.18
N ASP A 2 1.03 2.92 -2.36
CA ASP A 2 0.55 1.58 -2.69
C ASP A 2 0.50 0.70 -1.42
N THR A 3 0.03 -0.53 -1.54
CA THR A 3 -0.10 -1.44 -0.41
C THR A 3 0.28 -2.86 -0.84
N ALA A 4 1.31 -3.40 -0.22
CA ALA A 4 1.61 -4.82 -0.29
C ALA A 4 0.80 -5.57 0.78
N ILE A 5 0.23 -6.73 0.42
CA ILE A 5 -0.50 -7.58 1.34
C ILE A 5 -0.05 -9.03 1.22
N TRP A 6 -0.09 -9.76 2.32
CA TRP A 6 0.21 -11.20 2.36
C TRP A 6 -0.51 -11.90 3.50
N GLU A 7 -0.70 -13.21 3.38
CA GLU A 7 -1.26 -14.03 4.47
C GLU A 7 -0.34 -14.01 5.69
N SER A 8 -0.93 -13.95 6.87
CA SER A 8 -0.26 -14.04 8.16
C SER A 8 -1.06 -14.95 9.11
N GLU A 9 -0.46 -15.33 10.24
CA GLU A 9 -1.03 -16.28 11.20
C GLU A 9 -2.47 -15.91 11.61
N ASN A 10 -2.72 -14.63 11.91
CA ASN A 10 -4.02 -14.16 12.37
C ASN A 10 -4.90 -13.57 11.25
N GLY A 11 -4.48 -13.70 9.99
CA GLY A 11 -5.25 -13.19 8.85
C GLY A 11 -4.40 -12.65 7.72
N VAL A 12 -4.33 -11.33 7.57
CA VAL A 12 -3.55 -10.66 6.51
C VAL A 12 -2.69 -9.57 7.10
N THR A 13 -1.45 -9.48 6.66
CA THR A 13 -0.62 -8.31 6.95
C THR A 13 -0.59 -7.38 5.74
N ALA A 14 -0.74 -6.08 5.99
CA ALA A 14 -0.61 -5.02 5.02
C ALA A 14 0.61 -4.15 5.34
N GLN A 15 1.38 -3.78 4.31
CA GLN A 15 2.46 -2.80 4.40
C GLN A 15 2.22 -1.72 3.34
N TRP A 16 2.22 -0.47 3.76
CA TRP A 16 2.22 0.64 2.81
C TRP A 16 3.61 0.81 2.21
N THR A 17 3.64 1.05 0.90
CA THR A 17 4.86 1.06 0.09
C THR A 17 4.88 2.26 -0.85
N ALA A 18 6.01 2.49 -1.49
CA ALA A 18 6.08 3.35 -2.65
C ALA A 18 5.12 2.87 -3.76
N MET A 19 4.72 3.77 -4.63
CA MET A 19 3.85 3.45 -5.76
C MET A 19 4.51 2.42 -6.68
N GLY A 20 3.77 1.37 -7.01
CA GLY A 20 4.24 0.27 -7.86
C GLY A 20 4.93 -0.88 -7.14
N GLU A 21 5.15 -0.77 -5.82
CA GLU A 21 5.74 -1.84 -5.01
C GLU A 21 4.72 -2.70 -4.25
N GLY A 22 3.46 -2.34 -4.34
CA GLY A 22 2.37 -3.04 -3.66
C GLY A 22 1.79 -4.19 -4.46
N SER A 23 0.63 -4.64 -4.01
CA SER A 23 -0.11 -5.76 -4.61
C SER A 23 -1.21 -5.31 -5.57
N VAL A 24 -1.46 -4.01 -5.66
CA VAL A 24 -2.53 -3.44 -6.51
C VAL A 24 -2.03 -3.29 -7.94
N ASP A 25 -2.83 -3.70 -8.93
CA ASP A 25 -2.57 -3.38 -10.33
C ASP A 25 -2.90 -1.90 -10.59
N LEU A 26 -1.93 -1.04 -10.28
CA LEU A 26 -2.09 0.41 -10.38
C LEU A 26 -2.26 0.90 -11.82
N VAL A 27 -1.71 0.21 -12.81
CA VAL A 27 -1.90 0.58 -14.22
C VAL A 27 -3.38 0.46 -14.56
N LYS A 28 -3.96 -0.70 -14.30
CA LYS A 28 -5.38 -0.94 -14.54
C LYS A 28 -6.29 -0.04 -13.69
N TYR A 29 -5.90 0.20 -12.44
CA TYR A 29 -6.64 1.10 -11.55
C TYR A 29 -6.67 2.53 -12.10
N PHE A 30 -5.52 3.08 -12.51
CA PHE A 30 -5.44 4.46 -13.01
C PHE A 30 -5.99 4.61 -14.42
N ASP A 31 -5.96 3.58 -15.26
CA ASP A 31 -6.70 3.59 -16.54
C ASP A 31 -8.21 3.76 -16.31
N LEU A 32 -8.75 3.08 -15.31
CA LEU A 32 -10.16 3.24 -14.94
C LEU A 32 -10.42 4.60 -14.28
N TYR A 33 -9.55 5.01 -13.37
CA TYR A 33 -9.65 6.28 -12.66
C TYR A 33 -9.69 7.48 -13.62
N GLN A 34 -8.82 7.53 -14.61
CA GLN A 34 -8.78 8.61 -15.60
C GLN A 34 -10.06 8.70 -16.43
N LYS A 35 -10.71 7.56 -16.71
CA LYS A 35 -11.99 7.51 -17.42
C LYS A 35 -13.15 8.02 -16.57
N LEU A 36 -13.17 7.64 -15.29
CA LEU A 36 -14.29 7.94 -14.39
C LEU A 36 -14.13 9.29 -13.68
N CYS A 37 -12.90 9.70 -13.41
CA CYS A 37 -12.56 10.89 -12.61
C CYS A 37 -11.57 11.83 -13.31
N PRO A 38 -11.80 12.24 -14.58
CA PRO A 38 -10.81 12.93 -15.41
C PRO A 38 -10.36 14.31 -14.89
N LYS A 39 -11.12 14.89 -13.96
CA LYS A 39 -10.85 16.22 -13.38
C LYS A 39 -10.39 16.16 -11.93
N THR A 40 -10.21 14.98 -11.36
CA THR A 40 -9.85 14.83 -9.95
C THR A 40 -8.33 14.72 -9.82
N ALA A 41 -7.75 15.54 -8.95
CA ALA A 41 -6.31 15.50 -8.67
C ALA A 41 -5.92 14.24 -7.92
N VAL A 42 -4.70 13.76 -8.16
CA VAL A 42 -4.10 12.65 -7.44
C VAL A 42 -3.00 13.19 -6.54
N ASN A 43 -3.10 12.91 -5.25
CA ASN A 43 -2.08 13.27 -4.26
C ASN A 43 -1.32 12.02 -3.81
N ILE A 44 0.01 12.12 -3.79
CA ILE A 44 0.87 11.09 -3.20
C ILE A 44 0.99 11.35 -1.71
N GLU A 45 0.73 10.33 -0.89
CA GLU A 45 0.95 10.35 0.55
C GLU A 45 2.00 9.32 0.92
N THR A 46 3.05 9.74 1.61
CA THR A 46 4.17 8.89 2.02
C THR A 46 4.12 8.59 3.50
N ILE A 47 3.37 7.58 3.87
CA ILE A 47 3.44 6.94 5.20
C ILE A 47 3.62 5.45 4.90
N SER A 48 4.84 4.95 5.03
CA SER A 48 5.19 3.60 4.55
C SER A 48 6.21 2.91 5.45
N GLY A 49 6.52 1.66 5.14
CA GLY A 49 7.57 0.89 5.78
C GLY A 49 7.16 0.15 7.06
N PHE A 50 5.96 0.31 7.58
CA PHE A 50 5.50 -0.45 8.75
C PHE A 50 4.44 -1.48 8.38
N ASN A 51 4.44 -2.60 9.10
CA ASN A 51 3.48 -3.68 8.91
C ASN A 51 2.28 -3.50 9.83
N ARG A 52 1.09 -3.68 9.28
CA ARG A 52 -0.18 -3.67 10.02
C ARG A 52 -0.88 -5.02 9.83
N GLU A 53 -1.02 -5.76 10.92
CA GLU A 53 -1.80 -7.00 10.90
C GLU A 53 -3.31 -6.69 10.92
N LEU A 54 -4.03 -7.29 10.00
CA LEU A 54 -5.48 -7.30 9.91
C LEU A 54 -5.95 -8.67 10.39
N ARG A 55 -6.40 -8.75 11.64
CA ARG A 55 -6.76 -10.01 12.32
C ARG A 55 -8.13 -10.54 11.86
N ILE A 56 -8.28 -10.71 10.56
CA ILE A 56 -9.56 -11.09 9.93
C ILE A 56 -10.03 -12.51 10.26
N ASN A 57 -9.15 -13.33 10.86
CA ASN A 57 -9.52 -14.65 11.40
C ASN A 57 -10.15 -14.58 12.79
N ASP A 58 -10.14 -13.41 13.43
CA ASP A 58 -10.75 -13.17 14.73
C ASP A 58 -12.16 -12.59 14.55
N ASP A 59 -13.16 -13.23 15.11
CA ASP A 59 -14.55 -12.77 15.03
C ASP A 59 -14.74 -11.38 15.64
N SER A 60 -13.91 -10.99 16.60
CA SER A 60 -13.95 -9.65 17.20
C SER A 60 -13.61 -8.55 16.21
N TYR A 61 -12.79 -8.83 15.22
CA TYR A 61 -12.43 -7.89 14.14
C TYR A 61 -13.69 -7.44 13.37
N TRP A 62 -14.62 -8.37 13.15
CA TRP A 62 -15.83 -8.12 12.35
C TRP A 62 -16.94 -7.39 13.09
N LYS A 63 -16.83 -7.21 14.41
CA LYS A 63 -17.79 -6.40 15.19
C LYS A 63 -17.91 -4.96 14.70
N ALA A 64 -16.86 -4.42 14.11
CA ALA A 64 -16.86 -3.10 13.48
C ALA A 64 -17.56 -3.06 12.10
N TRP A 65 -17.97 -4.22 11.57
CA TRP A 65 -18.58 -4.37 10.24
C TRP A 65 -19.99 -4.97 10.33
N PRO A 66 -20.98 -4.20 10.83
CA PRO A 66 -22.32 -4.74 11.13
C PRO A 66 -23.07 -5.26 9.91
N LYS A 67 -22.67 -4.85 8.70
CA LYS A 67 -23.23 -5.34 7.43
C LYS A 67 -22.52 -6.60 6.89
N GLY A 68 -21.62 -7.18 7.68
CA GLY A 68 -20.82 -8.33 7.26
C GLY A 68 -19.57 -7.97 6.45
N LYS A 69 -18.98 -8.98 5.85
CA LYS A 69 -17.76 -8.81 5.04
C LYS A 69 -18.03 -7.96 3.79
N PRO A 70 -17.12 -7.03 3.43
CA PRO A 70 -17.34 -6.13 2.30
C PRO A 70 -17.31 -6.87 0.96
N ASN A 71 -17.91 -6.28 -0.07
CA ASN A 71 -17.75 -6.75 -1.44
C ASN A 71 -16.25 -6.77 -1.81
N GLY A 72 -15.83 -7.82 -2.53
CA GLY A 72 -14.42 -8.01 -2.91
C GLY A 72 -13.55 -8.66 -1.83
N TYR A 73 -14.12 -9.07 -0.70
CA TYR A 73 -13.37 -9.75 0.37
C TYR A 73 -12.64 -11.01 -0.13
N GLU A 74 -13.30 -11.83 -0.93
CA GLU A 74 -12.69 -13.04 -1.50
C GLU A 74 -11.52 -12.72 -2.46
N ASP A 75 -11.62 -11.65 -3.23
CA ASP A 75 -10.54 -11.22 -4.12
C ASP A 75 -9.37 -10.62 -3.33
N PHE A 76 -9.66 -9.93 -2.23
CA PHE A 76 -8.64 -9.51 -1.27
C PHE A 76 -7.87 -10.69 -0.69
N LEU A 77 -8.54 -11.78 -0.29
CA LEU A 77 -7.89 -12.99 0.20
C LEU A 77 -7.03 -13.66 -0.88
N LYS A 78 -7.54 -13.77 -2.12
CA LYS A 78 -6.75 -14.30 -3.24
C LYS A 78 -5.50 -13.47 -3.52
N LEU A 79 -5.60 -12.15 -3.36
CA LEU A 79 -4.47 -11.24 -3.53
C LEU A 79 -3.45 -11.43 -2.41
N ALA A 80 -3.90 -11.51 -1.15
CA ALA A 80 -3.05 -11.76 0.00
C ALA A 80 -2.28 -13.09 -0.12
N LYS A 81 -2.95 -14.15 -0.60
CA LYS A 81 -2.34 -15.47 -0.83
C LYS A 81 -1.18 -15.46 -1.83
N LYS A 82 -1.19 -14.54 -2.78
CA LYS A 82 -0.09 -14.35 -3.77
C LYS A 82 1.04 -13.49 -3.22
N GLY A 83 0.80 -12.76 -2.15
CA GLY A 83 1.75 -11.84 -1.55
C GLY A 83 2.90 -12.56 -0.86
N LYS A 84 3.99 -11.83 -0.68
CA LYS A 84 5.18 -12.33 0.03
C LYS A 84 5.44 -11.46 1.26
N PRO A 85 5.73 -12.07 2.43
CA PRO A 85 6.08 -11.34 3.63
C PRO A 85 7.24 -10.37 3.41
N ARG A 86 7.10 -9.16 3.94
CA ARG A 86 8.11 -8.11 3.91
C ARG A 86 8.49 -7.70 5.34
N LYS A 87 9.75 -7.39 5.54
CA LYS A 87 10.20 -6.79 6.80
C LYS A 87 9.70 -5.35 6.88
N ALA A 88 9.26 -4.95 8.07
CA ALA A 88 9.08 -3.53 8.34
C ALA A 88 10.42 -2.80 8.21
N TRP A 89 10.37 -1.58 7.71
CA TRP A 89 11.57 -0.74 7.66
C TRP A 89 12.03 -0.40 9.09
N ALA A 90 13.32 -0.36 9.26
CA ALA A 90 13.96 0.07 10.50
C ALA A 90 15.26 0.81 10.16
N PRO A 91 15.61 1.86 10.91
CA PRO A 91 16.84 2.60 10.68
C PRO A 91 18.06 1.68 10.89
N PRO A 92 19.11 1.83 10.08
CA PRO A 92 20.36 1.09 10.27
C PRO A 92 20.97 1.33 11.67
N LYS A 93 21.63 0.34 12.21
CA LYS A 93 22.31 0.47 13.51
C LYS A 93 23.39 1.57 13.44
N GLY A 94 23.43 2.42 14.45
CA GLY A 94 24.43 3.50 14.55
C GLY A 94 24.14 4.75 13.75
N VAL A 95 23.02 4.81 13.02
CA VAL A 95 22.59 5.99 12.29
C VAL A 95 21.59 6.79 13.14
N ASN A 96 21.63 8.12 13.03
CA ASN A 96 20.61 8.96 13.67
C ASN A 96 19.24 8.59 13.10
N LYS A 97 18.31 8.21 14.00
CA LYS A 97 17.00 7.69 13.60
C LYS A 97 16.20 8.71 12.78
N ASP A 98 16.13 9.96 13.23
CA ASP A 98 15.31 11.00 12.58
C ASP A 98 15.81 11.29 11.16
N LYS A 99 17.15 11.30 11.00
CA LYS A 99 17.78 11.48 9.70
C LYS A 99 17.49 10.29 8.77
N ALA A 100 17.59 9.07 9.29
CA ALA A 100 17.30 7.86 8.53
C ALA A 100 15.82 7.80 8.12
N ASP A 101 14.89 8.17 9.01
CA ASP A 101 13.46 8.26 8.71
C ASP A 101 13.18 9.30 7.61
N GLN A 102 13.80 10.47 7.67
CA GLN A 102 13.66 11.51 6.64
C GLN A 102 14.17 11.05 5.29
N ASP A 103 15.35 10.45 5.24
CA ASP A 103 15.95 9.95 4.00
C ASP A 103 15.10 8.81 3.40
N TYR A 104 14.58 7.92 4.23
CA TYR A 104 13.65 6.88 3.81
C TYR A 104 12.39 7.48 3.16
N GLN A 105 11.71 8.41 3.84
CA GLN A 105 10.49 9.03 3.30
C GLN A 105 10.77 9.84 2.03
N LYS A 106 11.92 10.49 1.94
CA LYS A 106 12.34 11.22 0.75
C LYS A 106 12.54 10.29 -0.46
N ASN A 107 13.15 9.13 -0.25
CA ASN A 107 13.32 8.14 -1.31
C ASN A 107 11.97 7.55 -1.74
N GLU A 108 11.11 7.19 -0.78
CA GLU A 108 9.76 6.68 -1.05
C GLU A 108 8.92 7.64 -1.92
N ILE A 109 8.99 8.96 -1.64
CA ILE A 109 8.26 9.94 -2.45
C ILE A 109 8.88 10.10 -3.84
N ALA A 110 10.21 10.08 -3.95
CA ALA A 110 10.90 10.17 -5.24
C ALA A 110 10.53 8.98 -6.14
N ASP A 111 10.64 7.75 -5.62
CA ASP A 111 10.30 6.53 -6.33
C ASP A 111 8.82 6.50 -6.73
N SER A 112 7.95 6.97 -5.85
CA SER A 112 6.50 7.09 -6.14
C SER A 112 6.21 8.09 -7.27
N ILE A 113 6.89 9.24 -7.28
CA ILE A 113 6.76 10.24 -8.35
C ILE A 113 7.25 9.67 -9.68
N ASP A 114 8.39 9.00 -9.67
CA ASP A 114 8.97 8.40 -10.87
C ASP A 114 8.08 7.30 -11.45
N TYR A 115 7.52 6.45 -10.59
CA TYR A 115 6.55 5.45 -11.02
C TYR A 115 5.29 6.10 -11.62
N CYS A 116 4.72 7.11 -10.95
CA CYS A 116 3.53 7.81 -11.43
C CYS A 116 3.76 8.45 -12.79
N ARG A 117 4.91 9.07 -13.02
CA ARG A 117 5.27 9.70 -14.31
C ARG A 117 5.52 8.68 -15.40
N ASN A 118 6.38 7.71 -15.11
CA ASN A 118 6.94 6.81 -16.13
C ASN A 118 6.01 5.63 -16.46
N LYS A 119 5.18 5.20 -15.52
CA LYS A 119 4.29 4.03 -15.68
C LYS A 119 2.82 4.40 -15.81
N LEU A 120 2.37 5.44 -15.10
CA LEU A 120 0.95 5.82 -15.07
C LEU A 120 0.65 7.06 -15.92
N GLY A 121 1.66 7.76 -16.43
CA GLY A 121 1.48 8.99 -17.21
C GLY A 121 0.86 10.14 -16.39
N LEU A 122 1.00 10.10 -15.06
CA LEU A 122 0.46 11.09 -14.15
C LEU A 122 1.51 12.17 -13.82
N GLY A 123 1.02 13.36 -13.45
CA GLY A 123 1.85 14.49 -13.05
C GLY A 123 1.91 15.60 -14.10
N LEU A 124 2.61 16.69 -13.74
CA LEU A 124 2.83 17.81 -14.65
C LEU A 124 3.80 17.37 -15.76
N LYS A 125 3.46 17.73 -16.98
CA LYS A 125 4.33 17.59 -18.17
C LYS A 125 5.27 18.77 -18.26
#